data_43d7450a0046034f231fcc6d600713d6
#
_entry.id   43d7450a0046034f231fcc6d600713d6
#
_cell.length_a   1.000
_cell.length_b   1.000
_cell.length_c   1.000
_cell.angle_alpha   90.00
_cell.angle_beta   90.00
_cell.angle_gamma   90.00
#
_symmetry.space_group_name_H-M   'P 1'
#
loop_
_entity.id
_entity.type
_entity.pdbx_description
1 polymer ?
#
loop_
_entity_poly.entity_id
_entity_poly.type
_entity_poly.pdbx_seq_one_letter_code
_entity_poly.pdbx_strand_id
1 'polypeptide(L)'
;LKNAGLSTVYLHFDGVTRETNSKLGSDLRAIENCEKIGMGVVLVPTVIKGRNDHEVGAIIKYAAKHFETIRGVNFQPVAFTGAASADDVRKERITIPELAERIEEQTDGIIKKDYLYPVPCVVPISDLVEAYTGKPQIRFTTHQHCGAATYVFVTDEGMIPINRMVDVDAFFESVEKMATRLAKGGSLNRYVTLVEGVKDIYTSTRKAVGEMSGVPSPL
;
A
#
# COMPACT_ATOMS: atom_id res chain seq x y z
N LEU A 1 -20.47 -0.46 16.20
CA LEU A 1 -19.22 0.23 15.81
C LEU A 1 -19.45 1.07 14.55
N LYS A 2 -19.97 0.49 13.46
CA LYS A 2 -20.24 1.25 12.22
C LYS A 2 -21.18 2.44 12.46
N ASN A 3 -22.28 2.24 13.19
CA ASN A 3 -23.21 3.32 13.54
C ASN A 3 -22.57 4.43 14.41
N ALA A 4 -21.44 4.15 15.06
CA ALA A 4 -20.64 5.11 15.79
C ALA A 4 -19.54 5.78 14.92
N GLY A 5 -19.58 5.58 13.60
CA GLY A 5 -18.66 6.21 12.65
C GLY A 5 -17.38 5.42 12.32
N LEU A 6 -17.22 4.17 12.84
CA LEU A 6 -16.08 3.35 12.45
C LEU A 6 -16.21 2.88 11.00
N SER A 7 -15.21 3.16 10.17
CA SER A 7 -15.19 2.81 8.75
C SER A 7 -14.33 1.58 8.43
N THR A 8 -13.28 1.35 9.22
CA THR A 8 -12.28 0.31 8.94
C THR A 8 -11.79 -0.33 10.23
N VAL A 9 -11.57 -1.64 10.19
CA VAL A 9 -10.98 -2.43 11.27
C VAL A 9 -9.59 -2.89 10.86
N TYR A 10 -8.61 -2.74 11.74
CA TYR A 10 -7.29 -3.39 11.63
C TYR A 10 -7.39 -4.73 12.36
N LEU A 11 -7.35 -5.82 11.59
CA LEU A 11 -7.52 -7.19 12.07
C LEU A 11 -6.20 -7.93 12.07
N HIS A 12 -5.78 -8.41 13.22
CA HIS A 12 -4.62 -9.31 13.31
C HIS A 12 -4.90 -10.59 12.53
N PHE A 13 -4.01 -10.96 11.59
CA PHE A 13 -4.26 -12.08 10.67
C PHE A 13 -2.93 -12.68 10.20
N ASP A 14 -2.36 -13.61 10.97
CA ASP A 14 -0.99 -14.09 10.79
C ASP A 14 -0.81 -15.12 9.67
N GLY A 15 -1.89 -15.63 9.09
CA GLY A 15 -1.82 -16.60 8.01
C GLY A 15 -3.19 -17.09 7.56
N VAL A 16 -3.19 -17.82 6.44
CA VAL A 16 -4.40 -18.41 5.83
C VAL A 16 -4.62 -19.87 6.23
N THR A 17 -3.71 -20.44 7.02
CA THR A 17 -3.83 -21.79 7.56
C THR A 17 -3.95 -21.77 9.09
N ARG A 18 -4.42 -22.87 9.69
CA ARG A 18 -4.50 -22.99 11.16
C ARG A 18 -3.13 -23.15 11.81
N GLU A 19 -2.13 -23.57 11.06
CA GLU A 19 -0.77 -23.73 11.53
C GLU A 19 -0.13 -22.38 11.83
N THR A 20 -0.31 -21.41 10.95
CA THR A 20 0.23 -20.05 11.07
C THR A 20 -0.71 -19.09 11.80
N ASN A 21 -2.02 -19.35 11.78
CA ASN A 21 -3.05 -18.54 12.44
C ASN A 21 -3.99 -19.40 13.30
N SER A 22 -3.68 -19.53 14.58
CA SER A 22 -4.48 -20.32 15.53
C SER A 22 -5.91 -19.75 15.71
N LYS A 23 -6.14 -18.47 15.38
CA LYS A 23 -7.43 -17.78 15.47
C LYS A 23 -8.17 -17.69 14.13
N LEU A 24 -7.70 -18.37 13.09
CA LEU A 24 -8.23 -18.27 11.72
C LEU A 24 -9.76 -18.33 11.65
N GLY A 25 -10.38 -19.27 12.36
CA GLY A 25 -11.84 -19.42 12.33
C GLY A 25 -12.61 -18.23 12.92
N SER A 26 -12.06 -17.51 13.89
CA SER A 26 -12.67 -16.27 14.42
C SER A 26 -12.41 -15.08 13.51
N ASP A 27 -11.24 -15.03 12.89
CA ASP A 27 -10.84 -13.94 12.01
C ASP A 27 -11.68 -13.96 10.72
N LEU A 28 -11.89 -15.15 10.13
CA LEU A 28 -12.79 -15.31 8.99
C LEU A 28 -14.22 -14.85 9.31
N ARG A 29 -14.77 -15.22 10.47
CA ARG A 29 -16.08 -14.73 10.90
C ARG A 29 -16.13 -13.21 11.11
N ALA A 30 -15.03 -12.63 11.60
CA ALA A 30 -14.93 -11.17 11.75
C ALA A 30 -14.95 -10.47 10.38
N ILE A 31 -14.22 -11.00 9.38
CA ILE A 31 -14.21 -10.49 8.01
C ILE A 31 -15.61 -10.59 7.40
N GLU A 32 -16.29 -11.76 7.49
CA GLU A 32 -17.66 -11.95 7.02
C GLU A 32 -18.65 -10.97 7.66
N ASN A 33 -18.51 -10.72 8.95
CA ASN A 33 -19.36 -9.75 9.65
C ASN A 33 -19.08 -8.30 9.20
N CYS A 34 -17.84 -7.96 8.90
CA CYS A 34 -17.48 -6.66 8.34
C CYS A 34 -18.06 -6.49 6.93
N GLU A 35 -18.00 -7.53 6.11
CA GLU A 35 -18.59 -7.58 4.77
C GLU A 35 -20.09 -7.30 4.80
N LYS A 36 -20.83 -8.03 5.62
CA LYS A 36 -22.30 -7.88 5.76
C LYS A 36 -22.76 -6.46 6.08
N ILE A 37 -21.92 -5.68 6.77
CA ILE A 37 -22.24 -4.30 7.15
C ILE A 37 -21.47 -3.27 6.32
N GLY A 38 -20.72 -3.68 5.30
CA GLY A 38 -19.93 -2.80 4.44
C GLY A 38 -18.82 -2.06 5.21
N MET A 39 -18.16 -2.70 6.18
CA MET A 39 -17.03 -2.15 6.93
C MET A 39 -15.72 -2.66 6.32
N GLY A 40 -14.78 -1.75 6.05
CA GLY A 40 -13.47 -2.11 5.55
C GLY A 40 -12.63 -2.88 6.57
N VAL A 41 -11.76 -3.76 6.09
CA VAL A 41 -10.78 -4.50 6.90
C VAL A 41 -9.39 -4.27 6.34
N VAL A 42 -8.40 -4.04 7.20
CA VAL A 42 -6.99 -4.13 6.88
C VAL A 42 -6.42 -5.33 7.64
N LEU A 43 -5.86 -6.29 6.94
CA LEU A 43 -5.18 -7.42 7.56
C LEU A 43 -3.82 -6.98 8.11
N VAL A 44 -3.49 -7.41 9.32
CA VAL A 44 -2.25 -7.02 10.01
C VAL A 44 -1.51 -8.27 10.46
N PRO A 45 -0.79 -8.96 9.55
CA PRO A 45 0.03 -10.11 9.94
C PRO A 45 1.35 -9.65 10.57
N THR A 46 1.70 -10.26 11.70
CA THR A 46 3.06 -10.19 12.24
C THR A 46 3.89 -11.28 11.58
N VAL A 47 4.86 -10.89 10.76
CA VAL A 47 5.67 -11.84 9.99
C VAL A 47 6.91 -12.24 10.77
N ILE A 48 7.06 -13.55 10.96
CA ILE A 48 8.16 -14.21 11.68
C ILE A 48 8.84 -15.19 10.73
N LYS A 49 10.15 -15.00 10.51
CA LYS A 49 10.94 -15.86 9.63
C LYS A 49 10.87 -17.33 10.08
N GLY A 50 10.62 -18.23 9.14
CA GLY A 50 10.50 -19.65 9.38
C GLY A 50 9.19 -20.11 10.05
N ARG A 51 8.28 -19.18 10.38
CA ARG A 51 6.95 -19.51 10.95
C ARG A 51 5.80 -19.25 9.97
N ASN A 52 5.69 -18.04 9.46
CA ASN A 52 4.60 -17.65 8.55
C ASN A 52 5.06 -16.80 7.36
N ASP A 53 6.35 -16.55 7.20
CA ASP A 53 6.93 -15.83 6.08
C ASP A 53 6.72 -16.53 4.73
N HIS A 54 6.36 -17.80 4.74
CA HIS A 54 5.98 -18.58 3.56
C HIS A 54 4.52 -18.38 3.12
N GLU A 55 3.70 -17.68 3.90
CA GLU A 55 2.29 -17.41 3.59
C GLU A 55 2.00 -15.96 3.15
N VAL A 56 3.00 -15.08 3.05
CA VAL A 56 2.78 -13.67 2.71
C VAL A 56 2.06 -13.51 1.36
N GLY A 57 2.43 -14.29 0.35
CA GLY A 57 1.76 -14.30 -0.95
C GLY A 57 0.33 -14.84 -0.88
N ALA A 58 0.10 -15.87 -0.05
CA ALA A 58 -1.23 -16.43 0.16
C ALA A 58 -2.17 -15.43 0.85
N ILE A 59 -1.66 -14.66 1.82
CA ILE A 59 -2.40 -13.58 2.48
C ILE A 59 -2.76 -12.48 1.47
N ILE A 60 -1.83 -12.08 0.58
CA ILE A 60 -2.10 -11.11 -0.49
C ILE A 60 -3.18 -11.62 -1.45
N LYS A 61 -3.05 -12.87 -1.92
CA LYS A 61 -4.03 -13.50 -2.82
C LYS A 61 -5.41 -13.61 -2.14
N TYR A 62 -5.44 -13.92 -0.85
CA TYR A 62 -6.68 -13.91 -0.05
C TYR A 62 -7.30 -12.52 0.04
N ALA A 63 -6.50 -11.49 0.33
CA ALA A 63 -6.97 -10.11 0.38
C ALA A 63 -7.50 -9.64 -0.98
N ALA A 64 -6.81 -9.97 -2.07
CA ALA A 64 -7.25 -9.65 -3.42
C ALA A 64 -8.58 -10.33 -3.77
N LYS A 65 -8.80 -11.59 -3.35
CA LYS A 65 -10.08 -12.28 -3.56
C LYS A 65 -11.25 -11.61 -2.82
N HIS A 66 -10.99 -10.91 -1.73
CA HIS A 66 -11.98 -10.24 -0.87
C HIS A 66 -11.82 -8.71 -0.89
N PHE A 67 -11.35 -8.13 -2.00
CA PHE A 67 -10.96 -6.72 -2.13
C PHE A 67 -12.10 -5.73 -1.82
N GLU A 68 -13.35 -6.13 -1.98
CA GLU A 68 -14.51 -5.30 -1.64
C GLU A 68 -14.60 -5.01 -0.12
N THR A 69 -14.09 -5.93 0.70
CA THR A 69 -14.05 -5.80 2.16
C THR A 69 -12.65 -5.55 2.67
N ILE A 70 -11.65 -6.31 2.18
CA ILE A 70 -10.25 -6.17 2.59
C ILE A 70 -9.59 -5.09 1.76
N ARG A 71 -9.31 -3.96 2.39
CA ARG A 71 -8.76 -2.74 1.75
C ARG A 71 -7.24 -2.72 1.67
N GLY A 72 -6.57 -3.60 2.39
CA GLY A 72 -5.12 -3.69 2.38
C GLY A 72 -4.57 -4.75 3.32
N VAL A 73 -3.28 -5.01 3.19
CA VAL A 73 -2.49 -5.86 4.07
C VAL A 73 -1.33 -5.04 4.61
N ASN A 74 -1.21 -4.94 5.92
CA ASN A 74 -0.12 -4.25 6.60
C ASN A 74 0.78 -5.28 7.28
N PHE A 75 1.73 -5.81 6.54
CA PHE A 75 2.72 -6.75 7.07
C PHE A 75 3.63 -6.06 8.07
N GLN A 76 3.77 -6.64 9.25
CA GLN A 76 4.64 -6.14 10.32
C GLN A 76 5.76 -7.14 10.59
N PRO A 77 7.00 -6.86 10.18
CA PRO A 77 8.14 -7.64 10.64
C PRO A 77 8.16 -7.71 12.16
N VAL A 78 8.38 -8.91 12.72
CA VAL A 78 8.39 -9.12 14.16
C VAL A 78 9.40 -8.21 14.85
N ALA A 79 8.98 -7.57 15.94
CA ALA A 79 9.85 -6.80 16.83
C ALA A 79 10.15 -7.64 18.09
N PHE A 80 11.42 -7.85 18.37
CA PHE A 80 11.87 -8.57 19.56
C PHE A 80 12.11 -7.60 20.71
N THR A 81 11.45 -7.84 21.83
CA THR A 81 11.55 -7.01 23.04
C THR A 81 11.65 -7.91 24.30
N GLY A 82 12.10 -7.35 25.39
CA GLY A 82 12.14 -8.05 26.67
C GLY A 82 13.18 -9.19 26.70
N ALA A 83 12.74 -10.40 27.04
CA ALA A 83 13.60 -11.56 27.29
C ALA A 83 13.92 -12.39 26.03
N ALA A 84 13.73 -11.86 24.83
CA ALA A 84 14.07 -12.58 23.61
C ALA A 84 15.57 -12.89 23.56
N SER A 85 15.93 -14.15 23.29
CA SER A 85 17.33 -14.55 23.18
C SER A 85 17.96 -14.02 21.88
N ALA A 86 19.28 -13.83 21.89
CA ALA A 86 20.01 -13.46 20.68
C ALA A 86 19.88 -14.53 19.57
N ASP A 87 19.64 -15.78 19.94
CA ASP A 87 19.42 -16.88 19.00
C ASP A 87 18.04 -16.81 18.34
N ASP A 88 17.00 -16.49 19.10
CA ASP A 88 15.66 -16.28 18.56
C ASP A 88 15.65 -15.11 17.58
N VAL A 89 16.29 -13.99 17.96
CA VAL A 89 16.44 -12.83 17.08
C VAL A 89 17.13 -13.17 15.77
N ARG A 90 18.20 -13.95 15.81
CA ARG A 90 18.93 -14.36 14.59
C ARG A 90 18.11 -15.28 13.68
N LYS A 91 17.33 -16.18 14.26
CA LYS A 91 16.56 -17.18 13.51
C LYS A 91 15.23 -16.64 12.97
N GLU A 92 14.54 -15.84 13.76
CA GLU A 92 13.15 -15.48 13.51
C GLU A 92 12.97 -14.04 12.97
N ARG A 93 14.04 -13.21 13.05
CA ARG A 93 13.99 -11.85 12.51
C ARG A 93 13.82 -11.87 11.00
N ILE A 94 12.91 -11.04 10.51
CA ILE A 94 12.77 -10.70 9.11
C ILE A 94 12.87 -9.16 8.95
N THR A 95 13.56 -8.70 7.92
CA THR A 95 13.67 -7.28 7.58
C THR A 95 12.66 -6.89 6.52
N ILE A 96 12.40 -5.58 6.33
CA ILE A 96 11.53 -5.10 5.25
C ILE A 96 12.03 -5.54 3.87
N PRO A 97 13.34 -5.44 3.52
CA PRO A 97 13.84 -5.99 2.26
C PRO A 97 13.61 -7.50 2.08
N GLU A 98 13.88 -8.31 3.11
CA GLU A 98 13.61 -9.76 3.06
C GLU A 98 12.12 -10.04 2.86
N LEU A 99 11.24 -9.28 3.52
CA LEU A 99 9.80 -9.40 3.35
C LEU A 99 9.37 -9.02 1.93
N ALA A 100 9.96 -7.96 1.35
CA ALA A 100 9.72 -7.56 -0.02
C ALA A 100 10.14 -8.66 -1.03
N GLU A 101 11.25 -9.34 -0.79
CA GLU A 101 11.68 -10.50 -1.58
C GLU A 101 10.68 -11.67 -1.47
N ARG A 102 10.16 -11.96 -0.26
CA ARG A 102 9.11 -12.98 -0.09
C ARG A 102 7.83 -12.62 -0.83
N ILE A 103 7.44 -11.35 -0.80
CA ILE A 103 6.26 -10.86 -1.55
C ILE A 103 6.49 -11.10 -3.06
N GLU A 104 7.63 -10.71 -3.59
CA GLU A 104 7.95 -10.91 -5.01
C GLU A 104 7.93 -12.38 -5.40
N GLU A 105 8.63 -13.23 -4.66
CA GLU A 105 8.67 -14.68 -4.91
C GLU A 105 7.26 -15.30 -4.88
N GLN A 106 6.48 -15.04 -3.84
CA GLN A 106 5.20 -15.71 -3.59
C GLN A 106 4.03 -15.11 -4.37
N THR A 107 4.24 -13.97 -5.03
CA THR A 107 3.30 -13.39 -6.00
C THR A 107 3.73 -13.64 -7.45
N ASP A 108 4.69 -14.56 -7.68
CA ASP A 108 5.18 -14.91 -9.00
C ASP A 108 5.70 -13.68 -9.80
N GLY A 109 6.32 -12.72 -9.08
CA GLY A 109 6.83 -11.47 -9.63
C GLY A 109 5.75 -10.44 -10.02
N ILE A 110 4.48 -10.67 -9.66
CA ILE A 110 3.40 -9.69 -9.88
C ILE A 110 3.71 -8.41 -9.10
N ILE A 111 4.01 -8.54 -7.81
CA ILE A 111 4.43 -7.43 -6.96
C ILE A 111 5.94 -7.53 -6.78
N LYS A 112 6.69 -6.72 -7.53
CA LYS A 112 8.14 -6.68 -7.41
C LYS A 112 8.57 -5.92 -6.17
N LYS A 113 9.72 -6.27 -5.58
CA LYS A 113 10.30 -5.54 -4.44
C LYS A 113 10.52 -4.06 -4.74
N ASP A 114 10.91 -3.73 -5.98
CA ASP A 114 11.14 -2.37 -6.43
C ASP A 114 9.84 -1.55 -6.61
N TYR A 115 8.67 -2.16 -6.45
CA TYR A 115 7.36 -1.49 -6.45
C TYR A 115 6.95 -0.98 -5.06
N LEU A 116 7.75 -1.25 -4.04
CA LEU A 116 7.49 -0.84 -2.67
C LEU A 116 8.23 0.47 -2.37
N TYR A 117 7.48 1.56 -2.25
CA TYR A 117 8.00 2.89 -1.96
C TYR A 117 7.99 3.19 -0.47
N PRO A 118 9.02 3.86 0.08
CA PRO A 118 8.98 4.36 1.45
C PRO A 118 7.75 5.24 1.70
N VAL A 119 7.07 5.06 2.83
CA VAL A 119 5.82 5.79 3.16
C VAL A 119 5.93 7.31 2.96
N PRO A 120 7.05 8.00 3.26
CA PRO A 120 7.16 9.43 3.00
C PRO A 120 7.02 9.89 1.54
N CYS A 121 7.02 8.97 0.58
CA CYS A 121 6.81 9.31 -0.84
C CYS A 121 5.46 10.03 -1.08
N VAL A 122 4.46 9.85 -0.19
CA VAL A 122 3.15 10.52 -0.30
C VAL A 122 3.12 11.95 0.24
N VAL A 123 4.20 12.45 0.87
CA VAL A 123 4.27 13.82 1.42
C VAL A 123 3.95 14.89 0.37
N PRO A 124 4.43 14.80 -0.90
CA PRO A 124 4.08 15.76 -1.94
C PRO A 124 2.58 15.89 -2.19
N ILE A 125 1.79 14.82 -1.97
CA ILE A 125 0.32 14.89 -2.09
C ILE A 125 -0.25 15.77 -0.97
N SER A 126 0.21 15.62 0.26
CA SER A 126 -0.22 16.45 1.39
C SER A 126 0.13 17.92 1.14
N ASP A 127 1.34 18.19 0.66
CA ASP A 127 1.80 19.54 0.33
C ASP A 127 0.96 20.17 -0.81
N LEU A 128 0.60 19.37 -1.82
CA LEU A 128 -0.27 19.81 -2.91
C LEU A 128 -1.66 20.18 -2.40
N VAL A 129 -2.27 19.32 -1.58
CA VAL A 129 -3.60 19.55 -1.02
C VAL A 129 -3.60 20.78 -0.08
N GLU A 130 -2.54 20.93 0.74
CA GLU A 130 -2.37 22.12 1.59
C GLU A 130 -2.23 23.40 0.76
N ALA A 131 -1.37 23.40 -0.26
CA ALA A 131 -1.16 24.53 -1.15
C ALA A 131 -2.45 24.92 -1.92
N TYR A 132 -3.27 23.91 -2.30
CA TYR A 132 -4.53 24.13 -2.98
C TYR A 132 -5.65 24.64 -2.06
N THR A 133 -5.83 24.00 -0.90
CA THR A 133 -6.94 24.30 0.02
C THR A 133 -6.66 25.43 0.98
N GLY A 134 -5.38 25.75 1.22
CA GLY A 134 -4.93 26.66 2.29
C GLY A 134 -5.13 26.09 3.70
N LYS A 135 -5.42 24.80 3.84
CA LYS A 135 -5.66 24.14 5.12
C LYS A 135 -4.51 23.16 5.42
N PRO A 136 -3.93 23.17 6.64
CA PRO A 136 -2.89 22.24 7.04
C PRO A 136 -3.31 20.80 6.79
N GLN A 137 -2.39 19.99 6.26
CA GLN A 137 -2.59 18.58 5.98
C GLN A 137 -1.65 17.71 6.84
N ILE A 138 -2.08 16.49 7.12
CA ILE A 138 -1.24 15.50 7.80
C ILE A 138 -0.14 15.07 6.81
N ARG A 139 1.12 15.12 7.26
CA ARG A 139 2.28 14.63 6.51
C ARG A 139 2.79 13.34 7.13
N PHE A 140 2.89 12.29 6.33
CA PHE A 140 3.44 11.01 6.77
C PHE A 140 4.98 11.05 6.66
N THR A 141 5.62 11.65 7.67
CA THR A 141 7.07 11.89 7.73
C THR A 141 7.81 10.82 8.55
N THR A 142 7.34 9.57 8.52
CA THR A 142 8.06 8.46 9.15
C THR A 142 9.45 8.31 8.54
N HIS A 143 10.39 7.74 9.31
CA HIS A 143 11.69 7.40 8.73
C HIS A 143 11.50 6.46 7.53
N GLN A 144 12.23 6.68 6.44
CA GLN A 144 12.09 5.91 5.19
C GLN A 144 12.26 4.39 5.37
N HIS A 145 12.96 3.93 6.42
CA HIS A 145 13.11 2.51 6.75
C HIS A 145 12.01 1.98 7.68
N CYS A 146 11.04 2.79 8.10
CA CYS A 146 9.97 2.35 9.00
C CYS A 146 8.82 1.65 8.26
N GLY A 147 8.70 1.85 6.95
CA GLY A 147 7.66 1.21 6.15
C GLY A 147 7.78 1.52 4.67
N ALA A 148 7.33 0.56 3.87
CA ALA A 148 7.20 0.71 2.43
C ALA A 148 5.80 0.25 2.00
N ALA A 149 5.27 0.83 0.94
CA ALA A 149 3.93 0.56 0.46
C ALA A 149 3.86 0.58 -1.07
N THR A 150 2.87 -0.13 -1.59
CA THR A 150 2.44 -0.03 -2.99
C THR A 150 0.93 -0.14 -3.07
N TYR A 151 0.37 0.21 -4.22
CA TYR A 151 -1.04 0.01 -4.53
C TYR A 151 -1.19 -1.07 -5.59
N VAL A 152 -2.19 -1.94 -5.40
CA VAL A 152 -2.52 -3.01 -6.32
C VAL A 152 -3.99 -2.92 -6.68
N PHE A 153 -4.28 -2.82 -7.97
CA PHE A 153 -5.64 -2.88 -8.49
C PHE A 153 -6.00 -4.36 -8.70
N VAL A 154 -7.22 -4.71 -8.30
CA VAL A 154 -7.77 -6.04 -8.50
C VAL A 154 -8.80 -5.96 -9.63
N THR A 155 -8.62 -6.77 -10.65
CA THR A 155 -9.48 -6.86 -11.83
C THR A 155 -9.88 -8.32 -12.07
N ASP A 156 -10.78 -8.55 -13.02
CA ASP A 156 -11.15 -9.93 -13.44
C ASP A 156 -9.95 -10.71 -14.01
N GLU A 157 -8.93 -10.00 -14.52
CA GLU A 157 -7.70 -10.59 -15.06
C GLU A 157 -6.63 -10.84 -13.98
N GLY A 158 -6.83 -10.33 -12.76
CA GLY A 158 -5.92 -10.51 -11.63
C GLY A 158 -5.45 -9.21 -10.98
N MET A 159 -4.28 -9.26 -10.35
CA MET A 159 -3.66 -8.16 -9.63
C MET A 159 -2.74 -7.33 -10.54
N ILE A 160 -2.95 -6.02 -10.59
CA ILE A 160 -2.14 -5.08 -11.36
C ILE A 160 -1.54 -4.05 -10.41
N PRO A 161 -0.23 -4.11 -10.10
CA PRO A 161 0.45 -3.08 -9.33
C PRO A 161 0.43 -1.72 -10.05
N ILE A 162 0.33 -0.63 -9.29
CA ILE A 162 0.28 0.73 -9.83
C ILE A 162 1.47 1.05 -10.73
N ASN A 163 2.64 0.49 -10.44
CA ASN A 163 3.87 0.66 -11.22
C ASN A 163 3.77 0.11 -12.65
N ARG A 164 2.80 -0.76 -12.92
CA ARG A 164 2.50 -1.22 -14.30
C ARG A 164 1.58 -0.25 -15.05
N MET A 165 0.97 0.69 -14.36
CA MET A 165 0.01 1.64 -14.94
C MET A 165 0.58 3.06 -15.02
N VAL A 166 1.46 3.41 -14.07
CA VAL A 166 1.97 4.77 -13.90
C VAL A 166 3.48 4.69 -13.60
N ASP A 167 4.25 5.59 -14.21
CA ASP A 167 5.58 5.93 -13.71
C ASP A 167 5.41 6.66 -12.37
N VAL A 168 5.58 5.94 -11.27
CA VAL A 168 5.31 6.44 -9.91
C VAL A 168 6.29 7.54 -9.52
N ASP A 169 7.55 7.45 -9.95
CA ASP A 169 8.57 8.46 -9.67
C ASP A 169 8.27 9.76 -10.41
N ALA A 170 7.95 9.69 -11.70
CA ALA A 170 7.52 10.85 -12.49
C ALA A 170 6.21 11.45 -11.96
N PHE A 171 5.30 10.63 -11.44
CA PHE A 171 4.06 11.09 -10.80
C PHE A 171 4.37 11.95 -9.56
N PHE A 172 5.16 11.44 -8.60
CA PHE A 172 5.49 12.19 -7.39
C PHE A 172 6.31 13.43 -7.68
N GLU A 173 7.24 13.39 -8.63
CA GLU A 173 7.98 14.57 -9.08
C GLU A 173 7.05 15.65 -9.66
N SER A 174 6.07 15.26 -10.45
CA SER A 174 5.08 16.17 -11.02
C SER A 174 4.18 16.78 -9.93
N VAL A 175 3.76 15.99 -8.94
CA VAL A 175 2.99 16.44 -7.80
C VAL A 175 3.78 17.45 -6.95
N GLU A 176 5.06 17.19 -6.68
CA GLU A 176 5.93 18.09 -5.93
C GLU A 176 6.14 19.43 -6.64
N LYS A 177 6.38 19.38 -7.96
CA LYS A 177 6.47 20.59 -8.80
C LYS A 177 5.17 21.41 -8.74
N MET A 178 4.02 20.74 -8.81
CA MET A 178 2.71 21.37 -8.69
C MET A 178 2.52 22.04 -7.33
N ALA A 179 2.79 21.31 -6.24
CA ALA A 179 2.68 21.83 -4.88
C ALA A 179 3.54 23.09 -4.70
N THR A 180 4.79 23.04 -5.16
CA THR A 180 5.73 24.18 -5.09
C THR A 180 5.25 25.39 -5.88
N ARG A 181 4.70 25.20 -7.09
CA ARG A 181 4.16 26.28 -7.92
C ARG A 181 2.93 26.91 -7.28
N LEU A 182 2.02 26.08 -6.72
CA LEU A 182 0.81 26.56 -6.05
C LEU A 182 1.15 27.36 -4.77
N ALA A 183 2.13 26.92 -4.00
CA ALA A 183 2.57 27.61 -2.79
C ALA A 183 3.16 29.00 -3.08
N LYS A 184 3.81 29.18 -4.24
CA LYS A 184 4.43 30.46 -4.68
C LYS A 184 3.48 31.37 -5.45
N GLY A 185 2.37 30.88 -5.97
CA GLY A 185 1.48 31.62 -6.88
C GLY A 185 0.30 32.29 -6.19
N GLY A 186 -0.14 33.44 -6.73
CA GLY A 186 -1.43 34.06 -6.37
C GLY A 186 -2.63 33.29 -6.92
N SER A 187 -3.86 33.69 -6.52
CA SER A 187 -5.09 32.94 -6.80
C SER A 187 -5.39 32.69 -8.29
N LEU A 188 -4.97 33.60 -9.18
CA LEU A 188 -5.17 33.46 -10.64
C LEU A 188 -4.32 32.34 -11.23
N ASN A 189 -3.18 32.03 -10.62
CA ASN A 189 -2.23 31.02 -11.10
C ASN A 189 -2.59 29.59 -10.68
N ARG A 190 -3.50 29.43 -9.70
CA ARG A 190 -3.87 28.11 -9.16
C ARG A 190 -4.53 27.21 -10.19
N TYR A 191 -5.47 27.75 -10.96
CA TYR A 191 -6.20 26.97 -11.97
C TYR A 191 -5.28 26.53 -13.12
N VAL A 192 -4.46 27.45 -13.62
CA VAL A 192 -3.48 27.15 -14.70
C VAL A 192 -2.49 26.08 -14.24
N THR A 193 -1.95 26.23 -13.02
CA THR A 193 -0.99 25.27 -12.46
C THR A 193 -1.61 23.87 -12.32
N LEU A 194 -2.88 23.77 -11.91
CA LEU A 194 -3.57 22.47 -11.82
C LEU A 194 -3.78 21.85 -13.19
N VAL A 195 -4.22 22.61 -14.19
CA VAL A 195 -4.45 22.10 -15.55
C VAL A 195 -3.15 21.64 -16.18
N GLU A 196 -2.06 22.40 -16.04
CA GLU A 196 -0.73 22.02 -16.54
C GLU A 196 -0.22 20.76 -15.81
N GLY A 197 -0.34 20.71 -14.48
CA GLY A 197 0.10 19.58 -13.70
C GLY A 197 -0.67 18.29 -14.01
N VAL A 198 -2.01 18.37 -14.19
CA VAL A 198 -2.81 17.22 -14.64
C VAL A 198 -2.38 16.76 -16.03
N LYS A 199 -2.06 17.71 -16.93
CA LYS A 199 -1.53 17.39 -18.26
C LYS A 199 -0.16 16.68 -18.17
N ASP A 200 0.72 17.15 -17.30
CA ASP A 200 2.05 16.56 -17.09
C ASP A 200 1.92 15.14 -16.53
N ILE A 201 1.06 14.92 -15.54
CA ILE A 201 0.75 13.60 -14.98
C ILE A 201 0.18 12.69 -16.08
N TYR A 202 -0.80 13.13 -16.83
CA TYR A 202 -1.40 12.35 -17.92
C TYR A 202 -0.38 11.97 -18.98
N THR A 203 0.53 12.87 -19.33
CA THR A 203 1.56 12.62 -20.35
C THR A 203 2.59 11.62 -19.87
N SER A 204 3.04 11.72 -18.60
CA SER A 204 3.98 10.76 -17.99
C SER A 204 3.36 9.36 -17.84
N THR A 205 2.09 9.30 -17.41
CA THR A 205 1.33 8.05 -17.31
C THR A 205 1.18 7.36 -18.67
N ARG A 206 0.88 8.13 -19.71
CA ARG A 206 0.69 7.60 -21.07
C ARG A 206 1.99 7.07 -21.68
N LYS A 207 3.14 7.64 -21.35
CA LYS A 207 4.46 7.11 -21.77
C LYS A 207 4.70 5.73 -21.15
N ALA A 208 4.44 5.56 -19.87
CA ALA A 208 4.61 4.28 -19.18
C ALA A 208 3.71 3.18 -19.78
N VAL A 209 2.45 3.50 -20.07
CA VAL A 209 1.51 2.56 -20.73
C VAL A 209 1.90 2.25 -22.18
N GLY A 210 2.49 3.20 -22.90
CA GLY A 210 2.96 2.99 -24.29
C GLY A 210 4.17 2.07 -24.41
N GLU A 211 5.00 1.98 -23.38
CA GLU A 211 6.15 1.05 -23.31
C GLU A 211 5.74 -0.36 -22.86
N MET A 212 4.57 -0.50 -22.26
CA MET A 212 3.97 -1.78 -21.85
C MET A 212 3.04 -2.31 -22.94
N SER A 213 3.62 -2.82 -24.03
CA SER A 213 2.87 -3.48 -25.10
C SER A 213 2.02 -4.64 -24.54
N GLY A 214 0.72 -4.42 -24.39
CA GLY A 214 -0.25 -5.44 -23.96
C GLY A 214 -1.38 -4.96 -23.05
N VAL A 215 -1.38 -3.71 -22.60
CA VAL A 215 -2.51 -3.16 -21.82
C VAL A 215 -3.40 -2.33 -22.77
N PRO A 216 -4.73 -2.60 -22.83
CA PRO A 216 -5.66 -1.79 -23.62
C PRO A 216 -5.60 -0.34 -23.13
N SER A 217 -5.49 0.61 -24.07
CA SER A 217 -5.58 2.05 -23.79
C SER A 217 -6.92 2.34 -23.10
N PRO A 218 -6.94 2.95 -21.90
CA PRO A 218 -8.21 3.43 -21.37
C PRO A 218 -8.79 4.47 -22.32
N LEU A 219 -10.05 4.26 -22.74
CA LEU A 219 -10.86 5.16 -23.56
C LEU A 219 -11.17 6.48 -22.85
#